data_7712f5f799accb6e74ee962f8fb3080c
#
_entry.id   7712f5f799accb6e74ee962f8fb3080c
#
_cell.length_a   1.000
_cell.length_b   1.000
_cell.length_c   1.000
_cell.angle_alpha   90.00
_cell.angle_beta   90.00
_cell.angle_gamma   90.00
#
_symmetry.space_group_name_H-M   'P 1'
#
loop_
_entity.id
_entity.type
_entity.pdbx_description
1 polymer ?
#
loop_
_entity_poly.entity_id
_entity_poly.type
_entity_poly.pdbx_seq_one_letter_code
_entity_poly.pdbx_strand_id
1 'polypeptide(L)'
;AKRITGQVLDEQGEPLIGVNVLVEGTTIGAITNLDGNFTIEAPVGSTLSITYVGYAPQTVKVGVQNTYNVQLASDAKLLSEVVVTALGIKREQKALSYNVQQVKSDELTQIKDANFINSLNGKVAGVTINTSSSGVGGASRVVMRGTKSIEQSSNALYVIDGIPMYNFGGGGDTEFGSKGATEAIADINPEDIESISVLTGAAAAAMYGSNAANGAIVITTKKGHVGKLQVGVSSGIEWLKPFKMPDFQGRYGTGSNGKAGNSSIYSWGPKLNAAAQTGYEPSDFFDTGAVYSNSVTLSTGTDKNQTFFSVATVNSAGMVPNNRYNRYNFTFRNTTSFLNDKMKLDVSASYILQNDR
;
A
#
# COMPACT_ATOMS: atom_id res chain seq x y z
N ALA A 1 -30.45 -27.80 28.45
CA ALA A 1 -30.67 -26.79 27.40
C ALA A 1 -32.18 -26.46 27.36
N LYS A 2 -32.49 -25.20 27.15
CA LYS A 2 -33.85 -24.70 27.07
C LYS A 2 -34.10 -24.24 25.63
N ARG A 3 -35.27 -24.56 25.09
CA ARG A 3 -35.68 -24.10 23.74
C ARG A 3 -36.03 -22.61 23.83
N ILE A 4 -35.34 -21.80 23.04
CA ILE A 4 -35.49 -20.37 22.94
C ILE A 4 -35.96 -20.05 21.52
N THR A 5 -36.95 -19.16 21.44
CA THR A 5 -37.47 -18.64 20.17
C THR A 5 -37.26 -17.12 20.17
N GLY A 6 -37.21 -16.54 18.99
CA GLY A 6 -37.12 -15.09 18.88
C GLY A 6 -37.26 -14.63 17.45
N GLN A 7 -37.32 -13.31 17.29
CA GLN A 7 -37.39 -12.65 15.99
C GLN A 7 -36.29 -11.59 15.91
N VAL A 8 -35.64 -11.49 14.76
CA VAL A 8 -34.64 -10.47 14.50
C VAL A 8 -35.20 -9.51 13.45
N LEU A 9 -35.23 -8.23 13.78
CA LEU A 9 -35.73 -7.14 12.96
C LEU A 9 -34.62 -6.11 12.69
N ASP A 10 -34.77 -5.30 11.68
CA ASP A 10 -33.95 -4.11 11.43
C ASP A 10 -34.49 -2.87 12.19
N GLU A 11 -33.84 -1.71 11.99
CA GLU A 11 -34.27 -0.43 12.60
C GLU A 11 -35.64 0.02 12.15
N GLN A 12 -36.11 -0.40 10.98
CA GLN A 12 -37.40 -0.07 10.39
C GLN A 12 -38.49 -1.05 10.83
N GLY A 13 -38.12 -2.13 11.53
CA GLY A 13 -39.04 -3.19 11.97
C GLY A 13 -39.27 -4.27 10.92
N GLU A 14 -38.49 -4.33 9.86
CA GLU A 14 -38.52 -5.36 8.84
C GLU A 14 -37.79 -6.64 9.30
N PRO A 15 -38.30 -7.84 9.02
CA PRO A 15 -37.69 -9.09 9.43
C PRO A 15 -36.40 -9.37 8.66
N LEU A 16 -35.30 -9.68 9.38
CA LEU A 16 -34.02 -10.03 8.81
C LEU A 16 -33.88 -11.53 8.59
N ILE A 17 -33.71 -11.93 7.35
CA ILE A 17 -33.56 -13.32 6.91
C ILE A 17 -32.08 -13.71 6.90
N GLY A 18 -31.75 -14.93 7.37
CA GLY A 18 -30.38 -15.43 7.29
C GLY A 18 -29.43 -14.88 8.36
N VAL A 19 -29.95 -14.28 9.42
CA VAL A 19 -29.17 -13.82 10.57
C VAL A 19 -28.61 -15.02 11.31
N ASN A 20 -27.33 -15.01 11.62
CA ASN A 20 -26.68 -16.05 12.39
C ASN A 20 -26.82 -15.78 13.88
N VAL A 21 -27.41 -16.74 14.61
CA VAL A 21 -27.59 -16.72 16.07
C VAL A 21 -26.77 -17.87 16.67
N LEU A 22 -25.72 -17.56 17.42
CA LEU A 22 -24.77 -18.53 17.97
C LEU A 22 -24.75 -18.44 19.50
N VAL A 23 -24.69 -19.57 20.18
CA VAL A 23 -24.39 -19.60 21.63
C VAL A 23 -22.90 -19.42 21.81
N GLU A 24 -22.49 -18.32 22.46
CA GLU A 24 -21.10 -17.95 22.63
C GLU A 24 -20.27 -19.05 23.33
N GLY A 25 -19.11 -19.36 22.77
CA GLY A 25 -18.24 -20.44 23.28
C GLY A 25 -18.66 -21.85 22.88
N THR A 26 -19.68 -22.03 22.01
CA THR A 26 -20.14 -23.33 21.53
C THR A 26 -20.30 -23.37 20.02
N THR A 27 -20.59 -24.54 19.46
CA THR A 27 -20.94 -24.71 18.05
C THR A 27 -22.47 -24.74 17.80
N ILE A 28 -23.27 -24.44 18.83
CA ILE A 28 -24.74 -24.46 18.74
C ILE A 28 -25.19 -23.13 18.12
N GLY A 29 -25.78 -23.21 16.93
CA GLY A 29 -26.26 -22.04 16.19
C GLY A 29 -27.57 -22.30 15.46
N ALA A 30 -28.27 -21.22 15.12
CA ALA A 30 -29.48 -21.22 14.30
C ALA A 30 -29.43 -20.04 13.33
N ILE A 31 -30.18 -20.15 12.23
CA ILE A 31 -30.33 -19.09 11.21
C ILE A 31 -31.77 -18.65 11.19
N THR A 32 -32.05 -17.35 11.04
CA THR A 32 -33.41 -16.83 10.93
C THR A 32 -34.07 -17.23 9.62
N ASN A 33 -35.38 -17.54 9.68
CA ASN A 33 -36.23 -17.84 8.52
C ASN A 33 -36.69 -16.57 7.77
N LEU A 34 -37.63 -16.74 6.80
CA LEU A 34 -38.18 -15.64 5.99
C LEU A 34 -38.88 -14.55 6.83
N ASP A 35 -39.45 -14.91 7.98
CA ASP A 35 -40.11 -13.98 8.89
C ASP A 35 -39.16 -13.45 9.97
N GLY A 36 -37.86 -13.66 9.84
CA GLY A 36 -36.87 -13.27 10.82
C GLY A 36 -36.86 -14.10 12.11
N ASN A 37 -37.60 -15.19 12.17
CA ASN A 37 -37.72 -16.03 13.38
C ASN A 37 -36.58 -17.03 13.47
N PHE A 38 -36.10 -17.28 14.71
CA PHE A 38 -35.14 -18.32 15.02
C PHE A 38 -35.61 -19.20 16.18
N THR A 39 -35.07 -20.40 16.21
CA THR A 39 -35.24 -21.32 17.34
C THR A 39 -33.88 -21.95 17.65
N ILE A 40 -33.45 -21.86 18.89
CA ILE A 40 -32.14 -22.38 19.34
C ILE A 40 -32.27 -23.01 20.73
N GLU A 41 -31.48 -24.03 21.01
CA GLU A 41 -31.36 -24.61 22.36
C GLU A 41 -30.15 -24.05 23.08
N ALA A 42 -30.36 -23.35 24.18
CA ALA A 42 -29.27 -22.76 24.95
C ALA A 42 -29.49 -22.95 26.49
N PRO A 43 -28.42 -23.07 27.27
CA PRO A 43 -28.50 -23.06 28.73
C PRO A 43 -28.92 -21.67 29.25
N VAL A 44 -29.64 -21.66 30.40
CA VAL A 44 -29.89 -20.40 31.11
C VAL A 44 -28.56 -19.83 31.61
N GLY A 45 -28.34 -18.53 31.36
CA GLY A 45 -27.10 -17.83 31.70
C GLY A 45 -26.07 -17.75 30.57
N SER A 46 -26.28 -18.48 29.46
CA SER A 46 -25.45 -18.34 28.26
C SER A 46 -25.70 -17.01 27.52
N THR A 47 -24.78 -16.60 26.65
CA THR A 47 -24.89 -15.42 25.80
C THR A 47 -25.17 -15.87 24.37
N LEU A 48 -26.18 -15.31 23.74
CA LEU A 48 -26.44 -15.45 22.32
C LEU A 48 -25.71 -14.32 21.58
N SER A 49 -24.87 -14.64 20.63
CA SER A 49 -24.25 -13.71 19.69
C SER A 49 -25.04 -13.72 18.39
N ILE A 50 -25.55 -12.55 18.01
CA ILE A 50 -26.41 -12.36 16.82
C ILE A 50 -25.61 -11.51 15.84
N THR A 51 -25.31 -12.09 14.68
CA THR A 51 -24.49 -11.45 13.65
C THR A 51 -25.15 -11.52 12.29
N TYR A 52 -25.08 -10.41 11.55
CA TYR A 52 -25.58 -10.32 10.19
C TYR A 52 -24.72 -9.34 9.37
N VAL A 53 -24.57 -9.64 8.08
CA VAL A 53 -23.74 -8.80 7.19
C VAL A 53 -24.37 -7.43 7.02
N GLY A 54 -23.61 -6.36 7.33
CA GLY A 54 -24.09 -4.97 7.26
C GLY A 54 -24.81 -4.47 8.51
N TYR A 55 -24.83 -5.25 9.60
CA TYR A 55 -25.43 -4.86 10.89
C TYR A 55 -24.43 -5.01 12.04
N ALA A 56 -24.57 -4.15 13.04
CA ALA A 56 -23.75 -4.23 14.24
C ALA A 56 -24.05 -5.52 15.03
N PRO A 57 -23.05 -6.32 15.40
CA PRO A 57 -23.28 -7.53 16.18
C PRO A 57 -23.88 -7.19 17.53
N GLN A 58 -24.90 -7.96 17.95
CA GLN A 58 -25.57 -7.79 19.22
C GLN A 58 -25.49 -9.06 20.06
N THR A 59 -25.33 -8.90 21.36
CA THR A 59 -25.32 -10.02 22.30
C THR A 59 -26.50 -9.94 23.25
N VAL A 60 -27.15 -11.09 23.50
CA VAL A 60 -28.33 -11.21 24.36
C VAL A 60 -28.06 -12.30 25.39
N LYS A 61 -28.20 -11.97 26.69
CA LYS A 61 -28.04 -12.93 27.76
C LYS A 61 -29.33 -13.73 27.99
N VAL A 62 -29.23 -15.06 27.97
CA VAL A 62 -30.36 -15.98 28.17
C VAL A 62 -30.78 -15.99 29.61
N GLY A 63 -31.99 -15.51 29.89
CA GLY A 63 -32.62 -15.49 31.19
C GLY A 63 -33.70 -16.56 31.34
N VAL A 64 -34.71 -16.24 32.16
CA VAL A 64 -35.83 -17.15 32.46
C VAL A 64 -36.89 -17.15 31.33
N GLN A 65 -36.96 -16.11 30.52
CA GLN A 65 -37.90 -15.99 29.40
C GLN A 65 -37.52 -16.89 28.22
N ASN A 66 -38.52 -17.28 27.38
CA ASN A 66 -38.33 -18.17 26.25
C ASN A 66 -38.27 -17.46 24.90
N THR A 67 -38.71 -16.21 24.84
CA THR A 67 -38.79 -15.44 23.61
C THR A 67 -37.92 -14.18 23.71
N TYR A 68 -37.14 -13.93 22.65
CA TYR A 68 -36.21 -12.79 22.54
C TYR A 68 -36.40 -12.12 21.20
N ASN A 69 -36.93 -10.92 21.19
CA ASN A 69 -37.00 -10.09 20.00
C ASN A 69 -35.80 -9.14 20.01
N VAL A 70 -35.05 -9.15 18.92
CA VAL A 70 -33.79 -8.41 18.80
C VAL A 70 -33.89 -7.50 17.58
N GLN A 71 -33.57 -6.24 17.77
CA GLN A 71 -33.49 -5.28 16.71
C GLN A 71 -32.03 -4.97 16.42
N LEU A 72 -31.54 -5.27 15.22
CA LEU A 72 -30.19 -4.99 14.81
C LEU A 72 -30.11 -3.57 14.21
N ALA A 73 -29.14 -2.81 14.71
CA ALA A 73 -28.80 -1.51 14.12
C ALA A 73 -27.97 -1.73 12.87
N SER A 74 -28.31 -1.04 11.79
CA SER A 74 -27.51 -1.05 10.56
C SER A 74 -26.11 -0.52 10.89
N ASP A 75 -25.07 -1.32 10.59
CA ASP A 75 -23.69 -0.88 10.72
C ASP A 75 -23.26 -0.11 9.46
N ALA A 76 -24.02 0.95 9.15
CA ALA A 76 -23.71 1.87 8.08
C ALA A 76 -22.34 2.56 8.24
N LYS A 77 -21.75 2.48 9.45
CA LYS A 77 -20.38 2.95 9.70
C LYS A 77 -19.31 2.04 9.11
N LEU A 78 -19.58 0.74 8.92
CA LEU A 78 -18.63 -0.20 8.31
C LEU A 78 -18.51 -0.06 6.79
N LEU A 79 -19.44 0.61 6.12
CA LEU A 79 -19.43 0.79 4.66
C LEU A 79 -19.15 2.24 4.21
N SER A 80 -18.99 3.17 5.14
CA SER A 80 -18.54 4.52 4.80
C SER A 80 -17.04 4.48 4.59
N GLU A 81 -16.60 4.34 3.35
CA GLU A 81 -15.20 4.48 2.99
C GLU A 81 -14.77 5.93 3.30
N VAL A 82 -14.07 6.08 4.41
CA VAL A 82 -13.53 7.37 4.85
C VAL A 82 -12.19 7.56 4.17
N VAL A 83 -12.09 8.56 3.34
CA VAL A 83 -10.85 8.96 2.67
C VAL A 83 -10.21 10.14 3.40
N VAL A 84 -8.90 10.15 3.43
CA VAL A 84 -8.14 11.32 3.91
C VAL A 84 -8.04 12.29 2.75
N THR A 85 -8.57 13.49 2.96
CA THR A 85 -8.52 14.59 2.01
C THR A 85 -7.36 15.55 2.33
N ALA A 86 -7.38 16.73 1.75
CA ALA A 86 -6.39 17.77 2.03
C ALA A 86 -6.22 18.04 3.53
N LEU A 87 -5.00 18.36 3.94
CA LEU A 87 -4.65 18.69 5.32
C LEU A 87 -4.92 17.57 6.34
N GLY A 88 -5.00 16.31 5.90
CA GLY A 88 -5.24 15.17 6.79
C GLY A 88 -6.67 15.06 7.33
N ILE A 89 -7.63 15.80 6.77
CA ILE A 89 -9.03 15.77 7.19
C ILE A 89 -9.69 14.50 6.66
N LYS A 90 -10.27 13.70 7.56
CA LYS A 90 -11.05 12.51 7.20
C LYS A 90 -12.45 12.92 6.79
N ARG A 91 -12.88 12.50 5.58
CA ARG A 91 -14.25 12.71 5.07
C ARG A 91 -14.78 11.42 4.45
N GLU A 92 -16.08 11.26 4.47
CA GLU A 92 -16.72 10.17 3.74
C GLU A 92 -16.56 10.39 2.24
N GLN A 93 -16.19 9.35 1.51
CA GLN A 93 -15.98 9.42 0.05
C GLN A 93 -17.23 9.95 -0.67
N LYS A 94 -18.42 9.56 -0.19
CA LYS A 94 -19.72 10.03 -0.73
C LYS A 94 -19.95 11.53 -0.55
N ALA A 95 -19.28 12.17 0.42
CA ALA A 95 -19.42 13.61 0.69
C ALA A 95 -18.46 14.47 -0.16
N LEU A 96 -17.63 13.85 -1.00
CA LEU A 96 -16.68 14.56 -1.84
C LEU A 96 -17.29 14.91 -3.20
N SER A 97 -17.09 16.15 -3.64
CA SER A 97 -17.48 16.62 -4.98
C SER A 97 -16.50 16.22 -6.09
N TYR A 98 -15.44 15.48 -5.76
CA TYR A 98 -14.39 15.03 -6.67
C TYR A 98 -14.04 13.57 -6.41
N ASN A 99 -13.52 12.88 -7.43
CA ASN A 99 -13.16 11.48 -7.33
C ASN A 99 -11.80 11.35 -6.61
N VAL A 100 -11.79 10.49 -5.58
CA VAL A 100 -10.59 10.07 -4.85
C VAL A 100 -10.50 8.55 -4.93
N GLN A 101 -9.37 8.04 -5.36
CA GLN A 101 -9.07 6.62 -5.29
C GLN A 101 -8.15 6.38 -4.10
N GLN A 102 -8.52 5.44 -3.24
CA GLN A 102 -7.75 5.09 -2.05
C GLN A 102 -7.19 3.68 -2.19
N VAL A 103 -5.92 3.53 -1.81
CA VAL A 103 -5.24 2.24 -1.66
C VAL A 103 -4.88 2.08 -0.19
N LYS A 104 -5.29 0.98 0.41
CA LYS A 104 -5.04 0.69 1.83
C LYS A 104 -3.66 0.07 2.04
N SER A 105 -3.16 0.15 3.26
CA SER A 105 -1.87 -0.43 3.68
C SER A 105 -1.70 -1.89 3.24
N ASP A 106 -2.72 -2.72 3.47
CA ASP A 106 -2.66 -4.15 3.19
C ASP A 106 -2.41 -4.44 1.69
N GLU A 107 -2.95 -3.60 0.82
CA GLU A 107 -2.73 -3.72 -0.63
C GLU A 107 -1.31 -3.33 -1.04
N LEU A 108 -0.68 -2.39 -0.32
CA LEU A 108 0.68 -1.93 -0.58
C LEU A 108 1.74 -2.93 -0.13
N THR A 109 1.45 -3.65 0.96
CA THR A 109 2.43 -4.52 1.62
C THR A 109 2.37 -5.97 1.17
N GLN A 110 1.38 -6.34 0.33
CA GLN A 110 1.26 -7.69 -0.27
C GLN A 110 2.48 -8.06 -1.13
N ILE A 111 2.95 -7.12 -1.94
CA ILE A 111 4.15 -7.26 -2.76
C ILE A 111 5.08 -6.14 -2.35
N LYS A 112 6.19 -6.48 -1.71
CA LYS A 112 7.17 -5.53 -1.21
C LYS A 112 8.11 -5.14 -2.34
N ASP A 113 8.12 -3.87 -2.69
CA ASP A 113 9.12 -3.25 -3.55
C ASP A 113 9.96 -2.29 -2.71
N ALA A 114 11.24 -2.14 -3.01
CA ALA A 114 12.13 -1.20 -2.33
C ALA A 114 11.62 0.25 -2.44
N ASN A 115 10.98 0.58 -3.58
CA ASN A 115 10.22 1.81 -3.77
C ASN A 115 8.72 1.48 -3.81
N PHE A 116 8.01 1.73 -2.71
CA PHE A 116 6.58 1.40 -2.58
C PHE A 116 5.69 2.06 -3.63
N ILE A 117 6.13 3.13 -4.28
CA ILE A 117 5.40 3.78 -5.37
C ILE A 117 5.15 2.79 -6.52
N ASN A 118 6.09 1.89 -6.77
CA ASN A 118 5.93 0.86 -7.82
C ASN A 118 4.76 -0.08 -7.53
N SER A 119 4.45 -0.33 -6.25
CA SER A 119 3.32 -1.18 -5.86
C SER A 119 1.94 -0.59 -6.18
N LEU A 120 1.86 0.70 -6.50
CA LEU A 120 0.63 1.36 -6.96
C LEU A 120 0.33 1.08 -8.45
N ASN A 121 1.29 0.53 -9.19
CA ASN A 121 1.10 0.25 -10.61
C ASN A 121 -0.02 -0.78 -10.82
N GLY A 122 -0.98 -0.45 -11.66
CA GLY A 122 -2.17 -1.29 -11.90
C GLY A 122 -3.25 -1.24 -10.82
N LYS A 123 -3.01 -0.61 -9.66
CA LYS A 123 -4.00 -0.48 -8.57
C LYS A 123 -4.81 0.80 -8.63
N VAL A 124 -4.29 1.82 -9.31
CA VAL A 124 -4.93 3.13 -9.42
C VAL A 124 -5.23 3.45 -10.88
N ALA A 125 -6.49 3.72 -11.19
CA ALA A 125 -6.89 4.02 -12.57
C ALA A 125 -6.34 5.38 -13.04
N GLY A 126 -5.83 5.41 -14.29
CA GLY A 126 -5.30 6.62 -14.91
C GLY A 126 -3.95 7.08 -14.37
N VAL A 127 -3.24 6.22 -13.64
CA VAL A 127 -1.87 6.44 -13.17
C VAL A 127 -0.93 5.51 -13.92
N THR A 128 0.13 6.08 -14.48
CA THR A 128 1.23 5.35 -15.13
C THR A 128 2.49 5.56 -14.31
N ILE A 129 3.10 4.47 -13.89
CA ILE A 129 4.34 4.48 -13.11
C ILE A 129 5.44 3.87 -13.94
N ASN A 130 6.48 4.65 -14.18
CA ASN A 130 7.67 4.21 -14.88
C ASN A 130 8.82 4.15 -13.88
N THR A 131 9.36 2.96 -13.70
CA THR A 131 10.52 2.71 -12.85
C THR A 131 11.80 3.21 -13.52
N SER A 132 12.75 3.68 -12.72
CA SER A 132 14.08 4.04 -13.20
C SER A 132 14.90 2.80 -13.58
N SER A 133 15.80 2.95 -14.54
CA SER A 133 16.82 1.95 -14.87
C SER A 133 17.98 1.89 -13.88
N SER A 134 17.99 2.75 -12.86
CA SER A 134 19.09 2.84 -11.86
C SER A 134 19.13 1.66 -10.88
N GLY A 135 18.21 0.70 -10.98
CA GLY A 135 18.15 -0.50 -10.15
C GLY A 135 17.26 -0.35 -8.94
N VAL A 136 17.55 -1.13 -7.89
CA VAL A 136 16.75 -1.17 -6.66
C VAL A 136 16.81 0.17 -5.93
N GLY A 137 15.66 0.68 -5.50
CA GLY A 137 15.56 1.98 -4.82
C GLY A 137 15.59 3.20 -5.73
N GLY A 138 15.67 2.99 -7.06
CA GLY A 138 15.62 4.07 -8.04
C GLY A 138 14.30 4.85 -8.01
N ALA A 139 14.35 6.12 -8.45
CA ALA A 139 13.19 6.98 -8.55
C ALA A 139 12.13 6.42 -9.51
N SER A 140 10.87 6.72 -9.24
CA SER A 140 9.75 6.32 -10.08
C SER A 140 9.02 7.54 -10.60
N ARG A 141 8.82 7.60 -11.90
CA ARG A 141 8.03 8.67 -12.53
C ARG A 141 6.55 8.32 -12.46
N VAL A 142 5.78 9.13 -11.75
CA VAL A 142 4.32 8.96 -11.65
C VAL A 142 3.61 10.01 -12.46
N VAL A 143 2.91 9.59 -13.50
CA VAL A 143 2.16 10.44 -14.40
C VAL A 143 0.68 10.10 -14.31
N MET A 144 -0.16 11.14 -14.12
CA MET A 144 -1.61 10.99 -14.05
C MET A 144 -2.27 11.51 -15.32
N ARG A 145 -3.10 10.66 -15.94
CA ARG A 145 -3.87 10.98 -17.16
C ARG A 145 -3.00 11.43 -18.34
N GLY A 146 -1.82 10.82 -18.49
CA GLY A 146 -0.88 11.07 -19.56
C GLY A 146 0.04 12.28 -19.34
N THR A 147 1.07 12.36 -20.18
CA THR A 147 2.05 13.45 -20.19
C THR A 147 1.42 14.73 -20.72
N LYS A 148 1.49 15.82 -19.98
CA LYS A 148 0.84 17.09 -20.29
C LYS A 148 1.76 18.10 -20.97
N SER A 149 3.05 17.99 -20.74
CA SER A 149 4.06 18.91 -21.27
C SER A 149 5.29 18.15 -21.76
N ILE A 150 5.93 18.67 -22.78
CA ILE A 150 7.23 18.20 -23.27
C ILE A 150 8.37 18.87 -22.50
N GLU A 151 8.19 20.14 -22.12
CA GLU A 151 9.23 20.94 -21.45
C GLU A 151 9.15 20.91 -19.93
N GLN A 152 7.94 20.75 -19.37
CA GLN A 152 7.73 20.77 -17.92
C GLN A 152 7.48 19.38 -17.35
N SER A 153 7.85 19.18 -16.09
CA SER A 153 7.56 17.94 -15.39
C SER A 153 6.07 17.65 -15.38
N SER A 154 5.70 16.42 -15.75
CA SER A 154 4.33 15.90 -15.65
C SER A 154 4.13 15.02 -14.40
N ASN A 155 5.08 15.04 -13.48
CA ASN A 155 5.04 14.23 -12.25
C ASN A 155 3.94 14.71 -11.30
N ALA A 156 3.31 13.77 -10.60
CA ALA A 156 2.38 14.07 -9.53
C ALA A 156 3.12 14.65 -8.31
N LEU A 157 2.44 15.51 -7.54
CA LEU A 157 2.92 16.00 -6.26
C LEU A 157 2.73 14.93 -5.19
N TYR A 158 3.73 14.71 -4.35
CA TYR A 158 3.60 13.90 -3.14
C TYR A 158 3.26 14.76 -1.93
N VAL A 159 2.34 14.28 -1.12
CA VAL A 159 1.92 14.95 0.12
C VAL A 159 1.92 13.92 1.24
N ILE A 160 2.68 14.16 2.32
CA ILE A 160 2.76 13.27 3.47
C ILE A 160 2.12 13.95 4.67
N ASP A 161 1.09 13.34 5.24
CA ASP A 161 0.33 13.87 6.38
C ASP A 161 -0.10 15.35 6.21
N GLY A 162 -0.42 15.74 4.97
CA GLY A 162 -0.83 17.10 4.61
C GLY A 162 0.30 18.05 4.22
N ILE A 163 1.56 17.63 4.32
CA ILE A 163 2.73 18.44 3.97
C ILE A 163 3.20 18.10 2.56
N PRO A 164 3.21 19.06 1.61
CA PRO A 164 3.74 18.82 0.27
C PRO A 164 5.24 18.54 0.30
N MET A 165 5.64 17.45 -0.36
CA MET A 165 7.04 17.11 -0.55
C MET A 165 7.50 17.54 -1.95
N TYR A 166 8.44 18.45 -1.98
CA TYR A 166 9.04 18.85 -3.24
C TYR A 166 10.19 17.89 -3.58
N ASN A 167 10.10 17.26 -4.72
CA ASN A 167 11.20 16.47 -5.23
C ASN A 167 12.30 17.43 -5.70
N PHE A 168 13.28 17.67 -4.86
CA PHE A 168 14.52 18.35 -5.23
C PHE A 168 15.48 17.42 -5.98
N GLY A 169 14.96 16.39 -6.64
CA GLY A 169 15.75 15.53 -7.51
C GLY A 169 16.46 16.36 -8.58
N GLY A 170 17.64 16.81 -8.26
CA GLY A 170 18.52 17.60 -9.11
C GLY A 170 19.14 16.74 -10.22
N GLY A 171 18.32 16.08 -11.00
CA GLY A 171 18.71 15.53 -12.27
C GLY A 171 18.14 16.43 -13.35
N GLY A 172 18.89 17.42 -13.80
CA GLY A 172 18.55 18.08 -15.05
C GLY A 172 18.38 17.01 -16.12
N ASP A 173 17.29 17.08 -16.88
CA ASP A 173 17.14 16.29 -18.10
C ASP A 173 18.34 16.58 -18.99
N THR A 174 19.33 15.70 -18.92
CA THR A 174 20.43 15.76 -19.86
C THR A 174 20.01 14.97 -21.11
N GLU A 175 20.41 15.43 -22.26
CA GLU A 175 20.17 14.79 -23.56
C GLU A 175 20.55 13.28 -23.57
N PHE A 176 21.38 12.87 -22.64
CA PHE A 176 21.88 11.50 -22.47
C PHE A 176 21.31 10.77 -21.24
N GLY A 177 20.26 11.32 -20.61
CA GLY A 177 19.66 10.76 -19.40
C GLY A 177 20.38 11.20 -18.10
N SER A 178 19.68 11.11 -16.99
CA SER A 178 20.26 11.36 -15.67
C SER A 178 20.88 10.08 -15.12
N LYS A 179 21.82 10.21 -14.16
CA LYS A 179 22.49 9.07 -13.48
C LYS A 179 21.55 8.25 -12.58
N GLY A 180 20.23 8.46 -12.66
CA GLY A 180 19.23 7.88 -11.77
C GLY A 180 19.27 8.58 -10.40
N ALA A 181 18.31 9.45 -10.17
CA ALA A 181 18.11 10.06 -8.86
C ALA A 181 17.35 9.11 -7.95
N THR A 182 17.62 9.14 -6.65
CA THR A 182 16.72 8.61 -5.63
C THR A 182 15.67 9.67 -5.33
N GLU A 183 14.45 9.23 -4.99
CA GLU A 183 13.36 10.11 -4.57
C GLU A 183 13.19 10.02 -3.06
N ALA A 184 13.11 11.16 -2.38
CA ALA A 184 12.85 11.20 -0.94
C ALA A 184 11.56 10.45 -0.53
N ILE A 185 10.58 10.37 -1.44
CA ILE A 185 9.35 9.62 -1.22
C ILE A 185 9.58 8.09 -1.19
N ALA A 186 10.55 7.59 -1.95
CA ALA A 186 10.91 6.17 -1.96
C ALA A 186 11.50 5.70 -0.63
N ASP A 187 11.95 6.65 0.19
CA ASP A 187 12.59 6.36 1.47
C ASP A 187 11.60 6.03 2.60
N ILE A 188 10.30 6.23 2.38
CA ILE A 188 9.28 5.86 3.37
C ILE A 188 9.13 4.34 3.42
N ASN A 189 9.06 3.83 4.67
CA ASN A 189 8.71 2.43 4.88
C ASN A 189 7.24 2.19 4.54
N PRO A 190 6.89 1.28 3.60
CA PRO A 190 5.48 0.99 3.27
C PRO A 190 4.65 0.49 4.46
N GLU A 191 5.28 -0.15 5.44
CA GLU A 191 4.61 -0.60 6.66
C GLU A 191 4.18 0.56 7.59
N ASP A 192 4.73 1.76 7.40
CA ASP A 192 4.34 2.97 8.15
C ASP A 192 3.15 3.70 7.50
N ILE A 193 2.73 3.27 6.31
CA ILE A 193 1.63 3.89 5.58
C ILE A 193 0.30 3.30 6.05
N GLU A 194 -0.66 4.15 6.42
CA GLU A 194 -2.04 3.78 6.72
C GLU A 194 -2.86 3.65 5.42
N SER A 195 -2.73 4.67 4.55
CA SER A 195 -3.42 4.71 3.26
C SER A 195 -2.79 5.70 2.30
N ILE A 196 -3.03 5.49 1.01
CA ILE A 196 -2.67 6.41 -0.06
C ILE A 196 -3.94 6.85 -0.78
N SER A 197 -4.18 8.16 -0.86
CA SER A 197 -5.28 8.75 -1.61
C SER A 197 -4.75 9.45 -2.84
N VAL A 198 -5.28 9.11 -4.02
CA VAL A 198 -4.86 9.69 -5.29
C VAL A 198 -5.87 10.72 -5.76
N LEU A 199 -5.42 11.96 -5.88
CA LEU A 199 -6.21 13.12 -6.29
C LEU A 199 -5.90 13.51 -7.73
N THR A 200 -6.92 13.67 -8.54
CA THR A 200 -6.75 14.14 -9.93
C THR A 200 -6.38 15.62 -9.99
N GLY A 201 -5.77 16.07 -11.11
CA GLY A 201 -5.14 17.37 -11.24
C GLY A 201 -5.97 18.57 -10.77
N ALA A 202 -7.24 18.68 -11.19
CA ALA A 202 -8.08 19.82 -10.80
C ALA A 202 -8.36 19.84 -9.29
N ALA A 203 -8.69 18.70 -8.69
CA ALA A 203 -8.92 18.58 -7.25
C ALA A 203 -7.64 18.80 -6.45
N ALA A 204 -6.53 18.24 -6.91
CA ALA A 204 -5.22 18.42 -6.28
C ALA A 204 -4.76 19.88 -6.35
N ALA A 205 -4.91 20.56 -7.50
CA ALA A 205 -4.54 21.96 -7.68
C ALA A 205 -5.37 22.91 -6.80
N ALA A 206 -6.65 22.61 -6.61
CA ALA A 206 -7.51 23.39 -5.71
C ALA A 206 -7.05 23.33 -4.24
N MET A 207 -6.39 22.21 -3.85
CA MET A 207 -5.96 22.00 -2.45
C MET A 207 -4.50 22.40 -2.20
N TYR A 208 -3.62 22.14 -3.16
CA TYR A 208 -2.16 22.28 -3.00
C TYR A 208 -1.54 23.26 -4.01
N GLY A 209 -2.37 23.99 -4.77
CA GLY A 209 -1.91 25.00 -5.72
C GLY A 209 -1.37 24.43 -7.03
N SER A 210 -0.67 25.28 -7.79
CA SER A 210 -0.15 24.97 -9.14
C SER A 210 0.79 23.77 -9.19
N ASN A 211 1.54 23.51 -8.12
CA ASN A 211 2.47 22.37 -8.03
C ASN A 211 1.76 21.01 -8.09
N ALA A 212 0.47 20.98 -7.76
CA ALA A 212 -0.37 19.79 -7.85
C ALA A 212 -1.24 19.75 -9.14
N ALA A 213 -0.96 20.61 -10.14
CA ALA A 213 -1.72 20.64 -11.39
C ALA A 213 -1.70 19.30 -12.14
N ASN A 214 -0.66 18.50 -11.96
CA ASN A 214 -0.52 17.17 -12.55
C ASN A 214 -1.20 16.07 -11.72
N GLY A 215 -1.77 16.41 -10.56
CA GLY A 215 -2.34 15.50 -9.57
C GLY A 215 -1.48 15.40 -8.31
N ALA A 216 -2.03 14.77 -7.27
CA ALA A 216 -1.32 14.55 -6.02
C ALA A 216 -1.55 13.13 -5.50
N ILE A 217 -0.50 12.57 -4.90
CA ILE A 217 -0.52 11.33 -4.13
C ILE A 217 -0.41 11.73 -2.66
N VAL A 218 -1.52 11.60 -1.95
CA VAL A 218 -1.61 11.95 -0.52
C VAL A 218 -1.40 10.69 0.31
N ILE A 219 -0.32 10.67 1.06
CA ILE A 219 0.09 9.55 1.91
C ILE A 219 -0.27 9.90 3.35
N THR A 220 -0.98 9.01 4.00
CA THR A 220 -1.28 9.10 5.42
C THR A 220 -0.47 8.06 6.16
N THR A 221 0.31 8.49 7.14
CA THR A 221 1.12 7.57 7.94
C THR A 221 0.36 7.05 9.15
N LYS A 222 0.72 5.85 9.61
CA LYS A 222 0.13 5.19 10.77
C LYS A 222 0.33 6.02 12.02
N LYS A 223 -0.69 5.99 12.90
CA LYS A 223 -0.67 6.54 14.24
C LYS A 223 -0.72 5.42 15.26
N GLY A 224 -0.42 5.74 16.52
CA GLY A 224 -0.73 4.84 17.61
C GLY A 224 -2.23 4.54 17.67
N HIS A 225 -2.61 3.38 18.17
CA HIS A 225 -4.00 3.01 18.36
C HIS A 225 -4.33 2.89 19.84
N VAL A 226 -5.60 3.03 20.17
CA VAL A 226 -6.10 2.83 21.53
C VAL A 226 -6.14 1.33 21.86
N GLY A 227 -5.54 0.93 22.97
CA GLY A 227 -5.56 -0.45 23.43
C GLY A 227 -4.19 -0.99 23.82
N LYS A 228 -4.13 -2.32 23.93
CA LYS A 228 -2.91 -3.04 24.30
C LYS A 228 -1.85 -2.89 23.21
N LEU A 229 -0.58 -3.08 23.61
CA LEU A 229 0.53 -3.10 22.69
C LEU A 229 0.29 -4.09 21.54
N GLN A 230 0.29 -3.60 20.33
CA GLN A 230 0.30 -4.39 19.09
C GLN A 230 1.73 -4.38 18.55
N VAL A 231 2.21 -5.56 18.21
CA VAL A 231 3.53 -5.77 17.60
C VAL A 231 3.30 -6.37 16.23
N GLY A 232 3.72 -5.67 15.21
CA GLY A 232 3.75 -6.16 13.83
C GLY A 232 5.18 -6.52 13.44
N VAL A 233 5.38 -7.70 12.85
CA VAL A 233 6.66 -8.12 12.28
C VAL A 233 6.40 -8.54 10.84
N SER A 234 7.17 -7.98 9.93
CA SER A 234 7.05 -8.25 8.51
C SER A 234 8.43 -8.51 7.92
N SER A 235 8.57 -9.59 7.15
CA SER A 235 9.82 -9.97 6.48
C SER A 235 9.51 -10.43 5.06
N GLY A 236 10.37 -10.09 4.11
CA GLY A 236 10.24 -10.48 2.72
C GLY A 236 11.58 -10.64 2.05
N ILE A 237 11.62 -11.57 1.09
CA ILE A 237 12.77 -11.81 0.21
C ILE A 237 12.27 -11.79 -1.21
N GLU A 238 12.95 -11.06 -2.07
CA GLU A 238 12.70 -11.01 -3.50
C GLU A 238 13.98 -11.38 -4.25
N TRP A 239 13.86 -12.22 -5.28
CA TRP A 239 14.97 -12.56 -6.18
C TRP A 239 14.76 -11.91 -7.54
N LEU A 240 15.81 -11.27 -8.02
CA LEU A 240 15.81 -10.53 -9.28
C LEU A 240 16.67 -11.29 -10.30
N LYS A 241 16.08 -11.56 -11.46
CA LYS A 241 16.77 -12.16 -12.60
C LYS A 241 16.30 -11.53 -13.90
N PRO A 242 17.14 -11.41 -14.95
CA PRO A 242 16.68 -10.99 -16.25
C PRO A 242 15.55 -11.91 -16.74
N PHE A 243 14.42 -11.31 -17.09
CA PHE A 243 13.24 -12.06 -17.56
C PHE A 243 13.40 -12.52 -19.01
N LYS A 244 13.92 -11.63 -19.86
CA LYS A 244 14.13 -11.89 -21.28
C LYS A 244 15.34 -11.11 -21.77
N MET A 245 16.21 -11.79 -22.48
CA MET A 245 17.34 -11.20 -23.17
C MET A 245 17.08 -11.21 -24.68
N PRO A 246 17.62 -10.23 -25.44
CA PRO A 246 17.59 -10.30 -26.89
C PRO A 246 18.38 -11.50 -27.40
N ASP A 247 17.85 -12.16 -28.42
CA ASP A 247 18.58 -13.22 -29.12
C ASP A 247 19.57 -12.56 -30.08
N PHE A 248 20.85 -12.65 -29.76
CA PHE A 248 21.90 -12.11 -30.61
C PHE A 248 22.33 -13.15 -31.63
N GLN A 249 22.64 -12.68 -32.84
CA GLN A 249 23.20 -13.55 -33.85
C GLN A 249 24.67 -13.90 -33.50
N GLY A 250 25.03 -15.18 -33.53
CA GLY A 250 26.39 -15.71 -33.32
C GLY A 250 27.10 -16.18 -34.60
N ARG A 251 26.55 -15.88 -35.81
CA ARG A 251 27.08 -16.42 -37.08
C ARG A 251 28.17 -15.57 -37.70
N TYR A 252 28.08 -14.23 -37.50
CA TYR A 252 28.98 -13.27 -38.14
C TYR A 252 29.66 -12.42 -37.08
N GLY A 253 30.91 -12.09 -37.30
CA GLY A 253 31.69 -11.22 -36.42
C GLY A 253 31.45 -9.74 -36.66
N THR A 254 32.16 -8.90 -35.92
CA THR A 254 32.11 -7.44 -36.10
C THR A 254 32.64 -6.99 -37.43
N GLY A 255 32.00 -6.01 -38.06
CA GLY A 255 32.34 -5.48 -39.37
C GLY A 255 31.14 -5.27 -40.27
N SER A 256 31.41 -4.93 -41.55
CA SER A 256 30.37 -4.70 -42.55
C SER A 256 30.80 -5.31 -43.91
N ASN A 257 29.81 -5.63 -44.74
CA ASN A 257 30.05 -6.19 -46.08
C ASN A 257 31.00 -7.43 -46.11
N GLY A 258 30.90 -8.26 -45.11
CA GLY A 258 31.75 -9.48 -44.96
C GLY A 258 33.20 -9.21 -44.58
N LYS A 259 33.59 -7.96 -44.31
CA LYS A 259 34.95 -7.60 -43.88
C LYS A 259 34.99 -7.30 -42.37
N ALA A 260 36.04 -7.77 -41.71
CA ALA A 260 36.27 -7.51 -40.30
C ALA A 260 36.51 -6.01 -40.05
N GLY A 261 35.98 -5.50 -38.91
CA GLY A 261 36.20 -4.15 -38.45
C GLY A 261 36.27 -4.08 -36.96
N ASN A 262 37.46 -3.79 -36.41
CA ASN A 262 37.70 -3.79 -34.94
C ASN A 262 36.96 -2.71 -34.15
N SER A 263 36.44 -1.68 -34.82
CA SER A 263 35.66 -0.62 -34.18
C SER A 263 34.24 -0.51 -34.72
N SER A 264 33.76 -1.54 -35.38
CA SER A 264 32.42 -1.53 -36.00
C SER A 264 31.34 -1.86 -34.98
N ILE A 265 30.31 -1.05 -34.94
CA ILE A 265 29.07 -1.31 -34.23
C ILE A 265 28.16 -2.31 -34.97
N TYR A 266 28.54 -2.73 -36.18
CA TYR A 266 27.79 -3.68 -37.00
C TYR A 266 28.32 -5.09 -36.88
N SER A 267 27.43 -6.09 -36.88
CA SER A 267 27.73 -7.52 -36.83
C SER A 267 27.54 -8.18 -38.21
N TRP A 268 28.07 -7.53 -39.27
CA TRP A 268 28.00 -7.99 -40.70
C TRP A 268 29.39 -8.25 -41.24
N GLY A 269 30.31 -8.66 -40.37
CA GLY A 269 31.68 -9.04 -40.76
C GLY A 269 31.76 -10.43 -41.35
N PRO A 270 32.96 -11.06 -41.32
CA PRO A 270 33.16 -12.44 -41.79
C PRO A 270 32.35 -13.44 -41.00
N LYS A 271 31.97 -14.55 -41.63
CA LYS A 271 31.34 -15.66 -40.94
C LYS A 271 32.33 -16.23 -39.90
N LEU A 272 31.86 -16.38 -38.66
CA LEU A 272 32.61 -16.97 -37.59
C LEU A 272 32.79 -18.48 -37.80
N ASN A 273 33.97 -19.01 -37.52
CA ASN A 273 34.18 -20.46 -37.43
C ASN A 273 33.85 -20.93 -36.01
N ALA A 274 33.75 -22.24 -35.82
CA ALA A 274 33.41 -22.84 -34.53
C ALA A 274 34.39 -22.44 -33.38
N ALA A 275 35.65 -22.19 -33.70
CA ALA A 275 36.69 -21.79 -32.74
C ALA A 275 36.54 -20.30 -32.30
N ALA A 276 35.90 -19.47 -33.13
CA ALA A 276 35.68 -18.06 -32.85
C ALA A 276 34.32 -17.82 -32.17
N GLN A 277 33.48 -18.84 -32.06
CA GLN A 277 32.23 -18.75 -31.26
C GLN A 277 32.59 -18.92 -29.79
N THR A 278 32.86 -17.80 -29.13
CA THR A 278 32.99 -17.78 -27.67
C THR A 278 31.61 -18.02 -27.08
N GLY A 279 31.49 -18.92 -26.11
CA GLY A 279 30.23 -19.23 -25.46
C GLY A 279 29.72 -18.12 -24.52
N TYR A 280 30.05 -16.84 -24.81
CA TYR A 280 29.56 -15.72 -24.04
C TYR A 280 28.13 -15.41 -24.43
N GLU A 281 27.25 -15.47 -23.44
CA GLU A 281 25.87 -15.01 -23.55
C GLU A 281 25.72 -13.69 -22.77
N PRO A 282 24.98 -12.70 -23.30
CA PRO A 282 24.76 -11.43 -22.60
C PRO A 282 24.15 -11.57 -21.21
N SER A 283 23.44 -12.66 -20.96
CA SER A 283 22.90 -13.02 -19.64
C SER A 283 24.00 -13.27 -18.61
N ASP A 284 25.20 -13.68 -19.03
CA ASP A 284 26.34 -13.98 -18.13
C ASP A 284 26.89 -12.73 -17.42
N PHE A 285 26.54 -11.54 -17.93
CA PHE A 285 26.85 -10.27 -17.28
C PHE A 285 26.07 -10.05 -15.99
N PHE A 286 24.88 -10.63 -15.87
CA PHE A 286 23.96 -10.34 -14.80
C PHE A 286 24.09 -11.36 -13.65
N ASP A 287 24.17 -10.84 -12.44
CA ASP A 287 24.07 -11.64 -11.24
C ASP A 287 22.60 -11.95 -10.89
N THR A 288 22.38 -12.92 -10.01
CA THR A 288 21.08 -13.06 -9.35
C THR A 288 21.01 -12.03 -8.23
N GLY A 289 20.16 -11.03 -8.40
CA GLY A 289 19.90 -10.03 -7.37
C GLY A 289 19.01 -10.57 -6.26
N ALA A 290 19.11 -9.99 -5.07
CA ALA A 290 18.23 -10.30 -3.94
C ALA A 290 17.92 -9.02 -3.14
N VAL A 291 16.65 -8.88 -2.71
CA VAL A 291 16.19 -7.81 -1.84
C VAL A 291 15.63 -8.42 -0.57
N TYR A 292 16.16 -8.01 0.57
CA TYR A 292 15.72 -8.41 1.91
C TYR A 292 15.03 -7.21 2.57
N SER A 293 13.75 -7.32 2.86
CA SER A 293 12.95 -6.28 3.49
C SER A 293 12.42 -6.78 4.83
N ASN A 294 12.79 -6.11 5.92
CA ASN A 294 12.33 -6.46 7.26
C ASN A 294 11.77 -5.23 7.94
N SER A 295 10.68 -5.38 8.71
CA SER A 295 10.08 -4.31 9.46
C SER A 295 9.49 -4.81 10.77
N VAL A 296 9.64 -3.99 11.82
CA VAL A 296 8.99 -4.19 13.12
C VAL A 296 8.24 -2.92 13.46
N THR A 297 6.96 -3.05 13.77
CA THR A 297 6.10 -1.94 14.17
C THR A 297 5.52 -2.18 15.55
N LEU A 298 5.46 -1.14 16.35
CA LEU A 298 4.87 -1.13 17.68
C LEU A 298 3.80 -0.05 17.75
N SER A 299 2.60 -0.39 18.20
CA SER A 299 1.50 0.55 18.34
C SER A 299 0.75 0.31 19.63
N THR A 300 0.54 1.35 20.41
CA THR A 300 -0.16 1.28 21.69
C THR A 300 -0.74 2.64 22.06
N GLY A 301 -1.64 2.68 23.00
CA GLY A 301 -2.10 3.94 23.54
C GLY A 301 -3.39 3.86 24.35
N THR A 302 -3.75 5.02 24.87
CA THR A 302 -5.01 5.32 25.51
C THR A 302 -5.80 6.32 24.66
N ASP A 303 -7.03 6.64 25.03
CA ASP A 303 -7.83 7.67 24.35
C ASP A 303 -7.11 9.02 24.28
N LYS A 304 -6.26 9.32 25.25
CA LYS A 304 -5.55 10.62 25.37
C LYS A 304 -4.12 10.59 24.85
N ASN A 305 -3.46 9.45 24.79
CA ASN A 305 -2.08 9.34 24.34
C ASN A 305 -1.89 8.09 23.49
N GLN A 306 -1.43 8.24 22.27
CA GLN A 306 -1.21 7.14 21.33
C GLN A 306 0.21 7.23 20.79
N THR A 307 0.91 6.10 20.77
CA THR A 307 2.29 6.01 20.33
C THR A 307 2.44 4.95 19.24
N PHE A 308 3.13 5.31 18.19
CA PHE A 308 3.57 4.43 17.10
C PHE A 308 5.10 4.50 17.00
N PHE A 309 5.73 3.35 16.82
CA PHE A 309 7.16 3.22 16.57
C PHE A 309 7.39 2.15 15.52
N SER A 310 8.32 2.41 14.60
CA SER A 310 8.73 1.41 13.62
C SER A 310 10.23 1.45 13.36
N VAL A 311 10.76 0.27 13.00
CA VAL A 311 12.11 0.08 12.47
C VAL A 311 11.99 -0.78 11.23
N ALA A 312 12.60 -0.34 10.14
CA ALA A 312 12.64 -1.12 8.91
C ALA A 312 14.02 -1.12 8.28
N THR A 313 14.32 -2.21 7.59
CA THR A 313 15.56 -2.37 6.82
C THR A 313 15.25 -2.90 5.44
N VAL A 314 15.90 -2.35 4.43
CA VAL A 314 15.94 -2.89 3.06
C VAL A 314 17.41 -3.05 2.70
N ASN A 315 17.82 -4.28 2.44
CA ASN A 315 19.18 -4.60 2.00
C ASN A 315 19.09 -5.31 0.65
N SER A 316 19.74 -4.78 -0.36
CA SER A 316 19.65 -5.29 -1.71
C SER A 316 20.99 -5.40 -2.39
N ALA A 317 21.17 -6.49 -3.11
CA ALA A 317 22.13 -6.62 -4.20
C ALA A 317 21.33 -6.68 -5.51
N GLY A 318 21.61 -5.77 -6.44
CA GLY A 318 20.97 -5.72 -7.75
C GLY A 318 21.44 -6.82 -8.71
N MET A 319 20.82 -6.90 -9.89
CA MET A 319 21.25 -7.80 -10.95
C MET A 319 22.53 -7.35 -11.65
N VAL A 320 22.80 -6.05 -11.67
CA VAL A 320 24.03 -5.52 -12.24
C VAL A 320 25.13 -5.68 -11.21
N PRO A 321 26.31 -6.22 -11.60
CA PRO A 321 27.43 -6.40 -10.70
C PRO A 321 27.79 -5.12 -9.96
N ASN A 322 28.06 -5.24 -8.64
CA ASN A 322 28.37 -4.15 -7.72
C ASN A 322 27.20 -3.18 -7.39
N ASN A 323 26.02 -3.36 -7.95
CA ASN A 323 24.86 -2.57 -7.57
C ASN A 323 24.35 -3.03 -6.19
N ARG A 324 24.35 -2.13 -5.21
CA ARG A 324 23.88 -2.37 -3.84
C ARG A 324 23.05 -1.20 -3.35
N TYR A 325 21.98 -1.52 -2.64
CA TYR A 325 21.11 -0.54 -2.00
C TYR A 325 20.80 -0.99 -0.57
N ASN A 326 21.07 -0.13 0.40
CA ASN A 326 20.77 -0.37 1.79
C ASN A 326 20.02 0.82 2.36
N ARG A 327 18.92 0.58 3.05
CA ARG A 327 18.11 1.59 3.70
C ARG A 327 17.71 1.12 5.10
N TYR A 328 17.81 2.03 6.06
CA TYR A 328 17.41 1.84 7.44
C TYR A 328 16.48 2.97 7.84
N ASN A 329 15.27 2.63 8.26
CA ASN A 329 14.23 3.58 8.65
C ASN A 329 13.97 3.46 10.14
N PHE A 330 13.84 4.59 10.82
CA PHE A 330 13.38 4.68 12.21
C PHE A 330 12.28 5.73 12.25
N THR A 331 11.08 5.36 12.68
CA THR A 331 9.94 6.25 12.76
C THR A 331 9.36 6.21 14.17
N PHE A 332 9.11 7.38 14.73
CA PHE A 332 8.42 7.57 15.99
C PHE A 332 7.30 8.58 15.79
N ARG A 333 6.11 8.27 16.29
CA ARG A 333 4.98 9.20 16.30
C ARG A 333 4.23 9.10 17.61
N ASN A 334 3.93 10.26 18.20
CA ASN A 334 3.09 10.36 19.39
C ASN A 334 1.99 11.39 19.16
N THR A 335 0.78 11.00 19.48
CA THR A 335 -0.39 11.87 19.45
C THR A 335 -0.97 11.97 20.85
N THR A 336 -1.05 13.17 21.40
CA THR A 336 -1.54 13.41 22.77
C THR A 336 -2.63 14.47 22.76
N SER A 337 -3.74 14.19 23.45
CA SER A 337 -4.85 15.13 23.69
C SER A 337 -4.76 15.73 25.08
N PHE A 338 -4.92 17.04 25.19
CA PHE A 338 -4.84 17.81 26.42
C PHE A 338 -6.12 18.63 26.63
N LEU A 339 -6.30 19.17 27.85
CA LEU A 339 -7.35 20.12 28.21
C LEU A 339 -8.76 19.62 27.85
N ASN A 340 -9.07 18.36 28.20
CA ASN A 340 -10.34 17.73 27.85
C ASN A 340 -10.61 17.76 26.31
N ASP A 341 -9.63 17.31 25.55
CA ASP A 341 -9.64 17.19 24.08
C ASP A 341 -9.73 18.52 23.30
N LYS A 342 -9.58 19.65 24.00
CA LYS A 342 -9.54 20.97 23.34
C LYS A 342 -8.22 21.25 22.61
N MET A 343 -7.16 20.52 22.97
CA MET A 343 -5.84 20.65 22.35
C MET A 343 -5.28 19.26 22.01
N LYS A 344 -4.81 19.11 20.78
CA LYS A 344 -4.17 17.88 20.30
C LYS A 344 -2.76 18.18 19.79
N LEU A 345 -1.77 17.46 20.30
CA LEU A 345 -0.40 17.50 19.83
C LEU A 345 -0.09 16.22 19.09
N ASP A 346 0.36 16.32 17.84
CA ASP A 346 0.80 15.19 17.01
C ASP A 346 2.25 15.47 16.61
N VAL A 347 3.18 14.67 17.14
CA VAL A 347 4.62 14.79 16.90
C VAL A 347 5.07 13.56 16.15
N SER A 348 5.71 13.75 15.00
CA SER A 348 6.33 12.68 14.22
C SER A 348 7.81 13.00 13.97
N ALA A 349 8.65 12.00 14.15
CA ALA A 349 10.07 12.06 13.82
C ALA A 349 10.46 10.82 13.04
N SER A 350 11.11 11.01 11.90
CA SER A 350 11.66 9.93 11.08
C SER A 350 13.12 10.18 10.80
N TYR A 351 13.92 9.12 10.94
CA TYR A 351 15.33 9.13 10.58
C TYR A 351 15.59 8.02 9.56
N ILE A 352 16.19 8.40 8.45
CA ILE A 352 16.42 7.50 7.33
C ILE A 352 17.91 7.55 6.98
N LEU A 353 18.53 6.39 6.96
CA LEU A 353 19.91 6.22 6.49
C LEU A 353 19.88 5.38 5.22
N GLN A 354 20.34 5.94 4.13
CA GLN A 354 20.42 5.29 2.82
C GLN A 354 21.87 5.25 2.35
N ASN A 355 22.24 4.13 1.76
CA ASN A 355 23.54 3.94 1.12
C ASN A 355 23.34 3.14 -0.16
N ASP A 356 23.63 3.73 -1.29
CA ASP A 356 23.56 3.16 -2.62
C ASP A 356 24.95 3.15 -3.28
N ARG A 357 25.18 2.14 -4.12
CA ARG A 357 26.46 1.94 -4.80
C ARG A 357 26.26 1.37 -6.19
#